data_8337d4438d6e5a1d3ec44a8ba7117f1f
#
_entry.id   8337d4438d6e5a1d3ec44a8ba7117f1f
#
_cell.length_a   1.000
_cell.length_b   1.000
_cell.length_c   1.000
_cell.angle_alpha   90.00
_cell.angle_beta   90.00
_cell.angle_gamma   90.00
#
_symmetry.space_group_name_H-M   'P 1'
#
loop_
_entity.id
_entity.type
_entity.pdbx_description
1 polymer ?
#
loop_
_entity_poly.entity_id
_entity_poly.type
_entity_poly.pdbx_seq_one_letter_code
_entity_poly.pdbx_strand_id
1 'polypeptide(L)'
;MSNAFQFKQFTVVQNHSGFKVGTDGCLLGAWADVSSAKHILDIGTGSGLIALMLAQRNTNASITAIEINAESAAQACENFANSSFSNRLTLINQSLQLFEKENSTLFDHVVCNPPFFSNSTKNANDQQSLARHDDSLRFQKLFQFSFLMMSENGSLSIIIPFDRKNEAILIAKENGFYVKRI
;
A
#
# COMPACT_ATOMS: atom_id res chain seq x y z
N MET A 1 -14.39 7.76 -22.74
CA MET A 1 -13.81 8.82 -21.90
C MET A 1 -12.81 8.16 -20.97
N SER A 2 -11.58 8.63 -20.91
CA SER A 2 -10.57 8.10 -19.98
C SER A 2 -11.02 8.34 -18.56
N ASN A 3 -11.03 7.31 -17.71
CA ASN A 3 -11.36 7.41 -16.29
C ASN A 3 -10.11 7.89 -15.55
N ALA A 4 -9.81 9.17 -15.64
CA ALA A 4 -8.62 9.80 -15.08
C ALA A 4 -8.99 10.79 -13.97
N PHE A 5 -8.19 10.80 -12.91
CA PHE A 5 -8.28 11.77 -11.82
C PHE A 5 -7.05 12.68 -11.85
N GLN A 6 -7.25 13.98 -11.99
CA GLN A 6 -6.18 14.96 -12.11
C GLN A 6 -5.87 15.59 -10.75
N PHE A 7 -4.64 15.40 -10.29
CA PHE A 7 -4.04 16.12 -9.17
C PHE A 7 -3.30 17.37 -9.69
N LYS A 8 -2.78 18.21 -8.79
CA LYS A 8 -2.08 19.44 -9.21
C LYS A 8 -0.78 19.17 -9.98
N GLN A 9 -0.09 18.08 -9.72
CA GLN A 9 1.23 17.79 -10.29
C GLN A 9 1.31 16.46 -11.05
N PHE A 10 0.28 15.64 -11.02
CA PHE A 10 0.21 14.37 -11.75
C PHE A 10 -1.24 13.98 -12.03
N THR A 11 -1.41 13.04 -12.93
CA THR A 11 -2.72 12.44 -13.25
C THR A 11 -2.68 10.95 -12.98
N VAL A 12 -3.76 10.40 -12.43
CA VAL A 12 -3.95 8.96 -12.23
C VAL A 12 -5.01 8.48 -13.20
N VAL A 13 -4.61 7.71 -14.20
CA VAL A 13 -5.49 6.96 -15.08
C VAL A 13 -5.86 5.65 -14.39
N GLN A 14 -7.14 5.25 -14.46
CA GLN A 14 -7.67 4.10 -13.71
C GLN A 14 -8.65 3.27 -14.55
N ASN A 15 -8.32 3.09 -15.84
CA ASN A 15 -9.19 2.37 -16.79
C ASN A 15 -9.25 0.86 -16.49
N HIS A 16 -8.14 0.28 -16.03
CA HIS A 16 -7.93 -1.16 -15.81
C HIS A 16 -7.71 -1.52 -14.33
N SER A 17 -7.70 -0.54 -13.45
CA SER A 17 -7.56 -0.76 -12.01
C SER A 17 -8.90 -1.17 -11.40
N GLY A 18 -8.91 -2.29 -10.69
CA GLY A 18 -10.09 -2.75 -9.92
C GLY A 18 -10.48 -1.80 -8.77
N PHE A 19 -9.55 -0.95 -8.35
CA PHE A 19 -9.78 0.06 -7.31
C PHE A 19 -9.58 1.46 -7.92
N LYS A 20 -10.63 2.28 -7.82
CA LYS A 20 -10.59 3.69 -8.25
C LYS A 20 -9.89 4.54 -7.19
N VAL A 21 -9.43 5.74 -7.60
CA VAL A 21 -8.99 6.76 -6.65
C VAL A 21 -10.09 6.97 -5.61
N GLY A 22 -9.78 6.62 -4.37
CA GLY A 22 -10.68 6.70 -3.22
C GLY A 22 -10.14 7.62 -2.15
N THR A 23 -11.02 7.99 -1.23
CA THR A 23 -10.69 8.86 -0.09
C THR A 23 -9.57 8.25 0.76
N ASP A 24 -9.60 6.95 1.00
CA ASP A 24 -8.64 6.25 1.86
C ASP A 24 -7.22 6.33 1.31
N GLY A 25 -7.04 6.06 0.00
CA GLY A 25 -5.73 6.21 -0.65
C GLY A 25 -5.20 7.65 -0.60
N CYS A 26 -6.09 8.63 -0.81
CA CYS A 26 -5.73 10.05 -0.71
C CYS A 26 -5.35 10.44 0.74
N LEU A 27 -6.12 9.99 1.74
CA LEU A 27 -5.84 10.25 3.15
C LEU A 27 -4.49 9.63 3.55
N LEU A 28 -4.26 8.37 3.23
CA LEU A 28 -3.00 7.69 3.55
C LEU A 28 -1.81 8.36 2.87
N GLY A 29 -1.91 8.65 1.57
CA GLY A 29 -0.85 9.34 0.82
C GLY A 29 -0.56 10.75 1.33
N ALA A 30 -1.55 11.45 1.90
CA ALA A 30 -1.36 12.75 2.53
C ALA A 30 -0.81 12.65 3.96
N TRP A 31 -1.18 11.61 4.71
CA TRP A 31 -0.91 11.47 6.14
C TRP A 31 0.42 10.79 6.45
N ALA A 32 0.88 9.84 5.64
CA ALA A 32 2.13 9.10 5.86
C ALA A 32 3.32 10.06 6.00
N ASP A 33 4.11 9.90 7.07
CA ASP A 33 5.28 10.74 7.31
C ASP A 33 6.52 10.13 6.64
N VAL A 34 6.79 10.62 5.44
CA VAL A 34 7.91 10.15 4.60
C VAL A 34 9.02 11.19 4.45
N SER A 35 9.00 12.26 5.25
CA SER A 35 9.89 13.41 5.08
C SER A 35 11.38 13.07 5.13
N SER A 36 11.77 12.08 5.94
CA SER A 36 13.15 11.62 6.11
C SER A 36 13.47 10.32 5.38
N ALA A 37 12.48 9.67 4.76
CA ALA A 37 12.66 8.39 4.09
C ALA A 37 13.48 8.54 2.80
N LYS A 38 14.41 7.62 2.55
CA LYS A 38 15.19 7.50 1.30
C LYS A 38 14.62 6.39 0.41
N HIS A 39 14.17 5.30 1.01
CA HIS A 39 13.61 4.14 0.33
C HIS A 39 12.20 3.86 0.89
N ILE A 40 11.20 3.93 0.02
CA ILE A 40 9.79 3.72 0.38
C ILE A 40 9.26 2.52 -0.38
N LEU A 41 8.48 1.66 0.30
CA LEU A 41 7.75 0.54 -0.31
C LEU A 41 6.25 0.81 -0.25
N ASP A 42 5.57 0.76 -1.39
CA ASP A 42 4.10 0.80 -1.51
C ASP A 42 3.58 -0.60 -1.84
N ILE A 43 2.94 -1.25 -0.87
CA ILE A 43 2.44 -2.62 -1.00
C ILE A 43 1.01 -2.61 -1.51
N GLY A 44 0.79 -3.27 -2.66
CA GLY A 44 -0.52 -3.31 -3.32
C GLY A 44 -0.89 -1.94 -3.89
N THR A 45 0.01 -1.37 -4.70
CA THR A 45 -0.08 0.02 -5.18
C THR A 45 -1.31 0.31 -6.05
N GLY A 46 -1.96 -0.72 -6.61
CA GLY A 46 -3.11 -0.55 -7.48
C GLY A 46 -2.77 0.30 -8.71
N SER A 47 -3.40 1.45 -8.85
CA SER A 47 -3.12 2.42 -9.93
C SER A 47 -1.89 3.29 -9.70
N GLY A 48 -1.16 3.11 -8.60
CA GLY A 48 0.02 3.90 -8.27
C GLY A 48 -0.26 5.20 -7.52
N LEU A 49 -1.50 5.41 -7.04
CA LEU A 49 -1.93 6.65 -6.41
C LEU A 49 -1.04 7.06 -5.23
N ILE A 50 -0.86 6.15 -4.27
CA ILE A 50 -0.11 6.46 -3.04
C ILE A 50 1.35 6.71 -3.36
N ALA A 51 1.98 5.86 -4.18
CA ALA A 51 3.36 6.06 -4.63
C ALA A 51 3.57 7.43 -5.29
N LEU A 52 2.67 7.87 -6.18
CA LEU A 52 2.73 9.20 -6.80
C LEU A 52 2.60 10.34 -5.79
N MET A 53 1.67 10.22 -4.82
CA MET A 53 1.51 11.22 -3.77
C MET A 53 2.76 11.32 -2.88
N LEU A 54 3.38 10.19 -2.54
CA LEU A 54 4.61 10.18 -1.75
C LEU A 54 5.80 10.72 -2.53
N ALA A 55 5.90 10.41 -3.84
CA ALA A 55 6.94 10.95 -4.71
C ALA A 55 6.84 12.48 -4.87
N GLN A 56 5.62 13.04 -4.89
CA GLN A 56 5.39 14.47 -4.87
C GLN A 56 5.84 15.11 -3.55
N ARG A 57 5.59 14.44 -2.40
CA ARG A 57 5.86 14.98 -1.06
C ARG A 57 7.31 14.85 -0.64
N ASN A 58 8.00 13.79 -1.07
CA ASN A 58 9.42 13.59 -0.82
C ASN A 58 10.18 13.55 -2.16
N THR A 59 10.91 14.60 -2.46
CA THR A 59 11.64 14.76 -3.73
C THR A 59 12.93 13.95 -3.80
N ASN A 60 13.40 13.39 -2.69
CA ASN A 60 14.67 12.66 -2.60
C ASN A 60 14.50 11.15 -2.47
N ALA A 61 13.30 10.67 -2.12
CA ALA A 61 13.06 9.24 -1.95
C ALA A 61 12.93 8.51 -3.29
N SER A 62 13.48 7.29 -3.34
CA SER A 62 13.10 6.28 -4.32
C SER A 62 11.93 5.46 -3.78
N ILE A 63 10.98 5.15 -4.63
CA ILE A 63 9.77 4.43 -4.25
C ILE A 63 9.67 3.16 -5.09
N THR A 64 9.64 2.03 -4.41
CA THR A 64 9.32 0.73 -5.00
C THR A 64 7.86 0.44 -4.72
N ALA A 65 7.10 0.14 -5.75
CA ALA A 65 5.69 -0.20 -5.68
C ALA A 65 5.50 -1.65 -6.14
N ILE A 66 4.79 -2.46 -5.36
CA ILE A 66 4.49 -3.85 -5.74
C ILE A 66 2.99 -4.01 -5.95
N GLU A 67 2.63 -4.76 -6.99
CA GLU A 67 1.24 -5.09 -7.33
C GLU A 67 1.17 -6.51 -7.92
N ILE A 68 0.26 -7.31 -7.41
CA ILE A 68 0.10 -8.69 -7.86
C ILE A 68 -0.77 -8.80 -9.11
N ASN A 69 -1.76 -7.91 -9.26
CA ASN A 69 -2.64 -7.90 -10.43
C ASN A 69 -1.93 -7.24 -11.62
N ALA A 70 -1.74 -7.99 -12.69
CA ALA A 70 -0.98 -7.54 -13.87
C ALA A 70 -1.60 -6.32 -14.56
N GLU A 71 -2.93 -6.22 -14.63
CA GLU A 71 -3.62 -5.09 -15.26
C GLU A 71 -3.45 -3.80 -14.45
N SER A 72 -3.59 -3.89 -13.12
CA SER A 72 -3.33 -2.77 -12.21
C SER A 72 -1.87 -2.37 -12.24
N ALA A 73 -0.95 -3.32 -12.29
CA ALA A 73 0.49 -3.07 -12.40
C ALA A 73 0.85 -2.34 -13.70
N ALA A 74 0.29 -2.78 -14.83
CA ALA A 74 0.47 -2.09 -16.11
C ALA A 74 -0.04 -0.65 -16.06
N GLN A 75 -1.21 -0.44 -15.47
CA GLN A 75 -1.78 0.90 -15.28
C GLN A 75 -0.92 1.79 -14.38
N ALA A 76 -0.38 1.24 -13.27
CA ALA A 76 0.53 1.99 -12.40
C ALA A 76 1.83 2.35 -13.13
N CYS A 77 2.37 1.43 -13.93
CA CYS A 77 3.57 1.67 -14.74
C CYS A 77 3.36 2.84 -15.71
N GLU A 78 2.22 2.89 -16.41
CA GLU A 78 1.85 4.01 -17.29
C GLU A 78 1.72 5.33 -16.51
N ASN A 79 1.07 5.31 -15.36
CA ASN A 79 0.91 6.48 -14.50
C ASN A 79 2.27 7.01 -14.00
N PHE A 80 3.19 6.11 -13.64
CA PHE A 80 4.54 6.48 -13.22
C PHE A 80 5.33 7.10 -14.39
N ALA A 81 5.31 6.46 -15.56
CA ALA A 81 6.01 6.93 -16.75
C ALA A 81 5.54 8.33 -17.20
N ASN A 82 4.25 8.62 -17.05
CA ASN A 82 3.64 9.91 -17.41
C ASN A 82 3.77 10.98 -16.32
N SER A 83 4.38 10.66 -15.16
CA SER A 83 4.60 11.63 -14.08
C SER A 83 5.98 12.28 -14.18
N SER A 84 6.13 13.47 -13.60
CA SER A 84 7.43 14.11 -13.41
C SER A 84 8.34 13.41 -12.39
N PHE A 85 7.86 12.34 -11.77
CA PHE A 85 8.56 11.56 -10.74
C PHE A 85 9.09 10.22 -11.25
N SER A 86 8.95 9.92 -12.56
CA SER A 86 9.21 8.62 -13.17
C SER A 86 10.60 8.05 -12.86
N ASN A 87 11.61 8.89 -12.73
CA ASN A 87 12.99 8.50 -12.43
C ASN A 87 13.19 7.95 -11.01
N ARG A 88 12.21 8.07 -10.13
CA ARG A 88 12.27 7.64 -8.72
C ARG A 88 11.20 6.61 -8.35
N LEU A 89 10.41 6.19 -9.33
CA LEU A 89 9.32 5.23 -9.17
C LEU A 89 9.66 3.93 -9.89
N THR A 90 9.64 2.84 -9.17
CA THR A 90 9.84 1.49 -9.73
C THR A 90 8.62 0.64 -9.43
N LEU A 91 8.03 0.02 -10.45
CA LEU A 91 6.95 -0.95 -10.28
C LEU A 91 7.46 -2.36 -10.46
N ILE A 92 7.03 -3.26 -9.58
CA ILE A 92 7.33 -4.68 -9.64
C ILE A 92 6.00 -5.45 -9.59
N ASN A 93 5.71 -6.20 -10.67
CA ASN A 93 4.51 -7.02 -10.72
C ASN A 93 4.78 -8.39 -10.09
N GLN A 94 4.64 -8.48 -8.79
CA GLN A 94 4.87 -9.69 -7.99
C GLN A 94 3.95 -9.76 -6.78
N SER A 95 3.82 -10.95 -6.21
CA SER A 95 3.26 -11.11 -4.87
C SER A 95 4.24 -10.62 -3.81
N LEU A 96 3.69 -10.15 -2.67
CA LEU A 96 4.51 -9.72 -1.52
C LEU A 96 5.47 -10.81 -1.03
N GLN A 97 5.02 -12.08 -1.06
CA GLN A 97 5.81 -13.24 -0.63
C GLN A 97 7.01 -13.52 -1.55
N LEU A 98 6.83 -13.31 -2.85
CA LEU A 98 7.93 -13.50 -3.82
C LEU A 98 8.91 -12.32 -3.74
N PHE A 99 8.37 -11.12 -3.66
CA PHE A 99 9.16 -9.90 -3.53
C PHE A 99 10.07 -9.94 -2.29
N GLU A 100 9.55 -10.36 -1.13
CA GLU A 100 10.34 -10.46 0.10
C GLU A 100 11.52 -11.43 -0.03
N LYS A 101 11.32 -12.56 -0.72
CA LYS A 101 12.38 -13.56 -0.92
C LYS A 101 13.50 -13.08 -1.85
N GLU A 102 13.18 -12.26 -2.83
CA GLU A 102 14.11 -11.82 -3.88
C GLU A 102 14.72 -10.45 -3.58
N ASN A 103 14.09 -9.69 -2.69
CA ASN A 103 14.50 -8.33 -2.36
C ASN A 103 15.55 -8.32 -1.24
N SER A 104 16.62 -7.55 -1.45
CA SER A 104 17.67 -7.30 -0.45
C SER A 104 17.66 -5.86 0.09
N THR A 105 16.79 -5.01 -0.43
CA THR A 105 16.70 -3.59 -0.02
C THR A 105 15.85 -3.48 1.24
N LEU A 106 16.35 -2.73 2.24
CA LEU A 106 15.56 -2.32 3.39
C LEU A 106 14.92 -0.96 3.15
N PHE A 107 13.69 -0.80 3.63
CA PHE A 107 12.89 0.40 3.42
C PHE A 107 12.76 1.22 4.71
N ASP A 108 12.88 2.53 4.58
CA ASP A 108 12.70 3.47 5.70
C ASP A 108 11.21 3.70 5.99
N HIS A 109 10.37 3.51 4.98
CA HIS A 109 8.93 3.62 5.13
C HIS A 109 8.22 2.58 4.27
N VAL A 110 7.28 1.87 4.88
CA VAL A 110 6.36 0.98 4.18
C VAL A 110 4.96 1.57 4.25
N VAL A 111 4.24 1.59 3.14
CA VAL A 111 2.85 2.04 3.08
C VAL A 111 1.98 0.96 2.46
N CYS A 112 0.76 0.80 2.98
CA CYS A 112 -0.20 -0.14 2.43
C CYS A 112 -1.63 0.34 2.68
N ASN A 113 -2.44 0.31 1.63
CA ASN A 113 -3.90 0.40 1.70
C ASN A 113 -4.47 -0.97 1.33
N PRO A 114 -4.55 -1.90 2.28
CA PRO A 114 -4.94 -3.27 1.97
C PRO A 114 -6.42 -3.32 1.56
N PRO A 115 -6.81 -4.25 0.66
CA PRO A 115 -8.20 -4.42 0.31
C PRO A 115 -8.99 -4.90 1.53
N PHE A 116 -9.99 -4.11 1.94
CA PHE A 116 -10.94 -4.51 2.96
C PHE A 116 -12.17 -5.08 2.26
N PHE A 117 -12.36 -6.37 2.37
CA PHE A 117 -13.65 -6.95 2.02
C PHE A 117 -14.63 -6.62 3.16
N SER A 118 -15.28 -5.45 3.06
CA SER A 118 -16.54 -5.27 3.74
C SER A 118 -17.47 -6.37 3.24
N ASN A 119 -18.00 -7.18 4.14
CA ASN A 119 -19.03 -8.17 3.84
C ASN A 119 -20.28 -7.45 3.28
N SER A 120 -20.24 -6.99 2.03
CA SER A 120 -21.42 -6.58 1.32
C SER A 120 -22.11 -7.84 0.84
N THR A 121 -23.17 -8.24 1.58
CA THR A 121 -24.26 -9.08 1.13
C THR A 121 -23.90 -10.46 0.54
N LYS A 122 -23.68 -11.47 1.41
CA LYS A 122 -24.15 -12.85 1.17
C LYS A 122 -24.23 -13.62 2.49
N ASN A 123 -25.43 -14.04 2.83
CA ASN A 123 -25.86 -15.01 3.85
C ASN A 123 -24.98 -15.21 5.10
N ALA A 124 -25.51 -14.69 6.22
CA ALA A 124 -24.94 -14.76 7.56
C ALA A 124 -24.83 -16.21 8.04
N ASN A 125 -23.74 -16.58 8.56
CA ASN A 125 -23.32 -17.29 9.76
C ASN A 125 -22.04 -18.12 9.62
N ASP A 126 -21.77 -18.89 8.52
CA ASP A 126 -20.52 -19.69 8.44
C ASP A 126 -19.44 -19.06 7.54
N GLN A 127 -19.83 -18.26 6.56
CA GLN A 127 -18.88 -17.58 5.67
C GLN A 127 -18.23 -16.36 6.32
N GLN A 128 -18.84 -15.75 7.33
CA GLN A 128 -18.27 -14.60 8.04
C GLN A 128 -17.08 -14.97 8.93
N SER A 129 -17.09 -16.15 9.53
CA SER A 129 -15.99 -16.62 10.37
C SER A 129 -14.76 -16.99 9.52
N LEU A 130 -14.96 -17.64 8.39
CA LEU A 130 -13.90 -17.98 7.43
C LEU A 130 -13.29 -16.72 6.81
N ALA A 131 -14.11 -15.75 6.38
CA ALA A 131 -13.63 -14.49 5.82
C ALA A 131 -12.82 -13.66 6.83
N ARG A 132 -13.25 -13.61 8.10
CA ARG A 132 -12.50 -12.94 9.17
C ARG A 132 -11.18 -13.63 9.46
N HIS A 133 -11.13 -14.95 9.42
CA HIS A 133 -9.90 -15.71 9.62
C HIS A 133 -8.91 -15.49 8.48
N ASP A 134 -9.37 -15.48 7.23
CA ASP A 134 -8.53 -15.17 6.07
C ASP A 134 -8.00 -13.73 6.09
N ASP A 135 -8.81 -12.77 6.50
CA ASP A 135 -8.40 -11.37 6.64
C ASP A 135 -7.37 -11.19 7.76
N SER A 136 -7.55 -11.86 8.90
CA SER A 136 -6.59 -11.83 10.01
C SER A 136 -5.23 -12.41 9.60
N LEU A 137 -5.22 -13.52 8.86
CA LEU A 137 -3.99 -14.11 8.31
C LEU A 137 -3.30 -13.17 7.30
N ARG A 138 -4.06 -12.44 6.50
CA ARG A 138 -3.51 -11.44 5.57
C ARG A 138 -2.88 -10.27 6.31
N PHE A 139 -3.53 -9.78 7.36
CA PHE A 139 -2.97 -8.74 8.23
C PHE A 139 -1.68 -9.20 8.88
N GLN A 140 -1.67 -10.37 9.47
CA GLN A 140 -0.48 -10.91 10.12
C GLN A 140 0.70 -11.02 9.16
N LYS A 141 0.46 -11.52 7.95
CA LYS A 141 1.48 -11.57 6.90
C LYS A 141 1.96 -10.18 6.48
N LEU A 142 1.06 -9.20 6.32
CA LEU A 142 1.43 -7.84 5.98
C LEU A 142 2.40 -7.25 7.02
N PHE A 143 2.08 -7.35 8.31
CA PHE A 143 2.96 -6.84 9.38
C PHE A 143 4.28 -7.60 9.42
N GLN A 144 4.26 -8.93 9.33
CA GLN A 144 5.45 -9.77 9.32
C GLN A 144 6.40 -9.39 8.17
N PHE A 145 5.90 -9.33 6.93
CA PHE A 145 6.71 -8.96 5.77
C PHE A 145 7.19 -7.52 5.82
N SER A 146 6.34 -6.60 6.28
CA SER A 146 6.74 -5.20 6.45
C SER A 146 7.89 -5.09 7.44
N PHE A 147 7.85 -5.81 8.56
CA PHE A 147 8.92 -5.80 9.56
C PHE A 147 10.24 -6.33 9.00
N LEU A 148 10.20 -7.45 8.25
CA LEU A 148 11.39 -8.07 7.65
C LEU A 148 12.06 -7.18 6.59
N MET A 149 11.28 -6.36 5.90
CA MET A 149 11.78 -5.47 4.84
C MET A 149 12.10 -4.05 5.33
N MET A 150 11.92 -3.74 6.62
CA MET A 150 12.18 -2.40 7.14
C MET A 150 13.60 -2.23 7.67
N SER A 151 14.15 -1.03 7.49
CA SER A 151 15.35 -0.58 8.20
C SER A 151 15.07 -0.45 9.70
N GLU A 152 16.13 -0.43 10.54
CA GLU A 152 16.02 -0.42 12.01
C GLU A 152 15.11 0.68 12.55
N ASN A 153 15.11 1.86 11.94
CA ASN A 153 14.25 2.99 12.31
C ASN A 153 13.10 3.20 11.35
N GLY A 154 12.76 2.19 10.57
CA GLY A 154 11.69 2.24 9.58
C GLY A 154 10.32 2.38 10.23
N SER A 155 9.34 2.78 9.43
CA SER A 155 7.95 2.93 9.87
C SER A 155 6.96 2.36 8.86
N LEU A 156 5.81 1.88 9.35
CA LEU A 156 4.70 1.39 8.57
C LEU A 156 3.50 2.32 8.71
N SER A 157 2.93 2.76 7.59
CA SER A 157 1.65 3.46 7.55
C SER A 157 0.60 2.61 6.84
N ILE A 158 -0.50 2.36 7.51
CA ILE A 158 -1.65 1.63 6.93
C ILE A 158 -2.94 2.40 7.16
N ILE A 159 -3.91 2.24 6.26
CA ILE A 159 -5.27 2.68 6.49
C ILE A 159 -6.16 1.46 6.62
N ILE A 160 -7.02 1.45 7.63
CA ILE A 160 -7.88 0.31 7.97
C ILE A 160 -9.24 0.79 8.47
N PRO A 161 -10.31 -0.01 8.37
CA PRO A 161 -11.57 0.29 9.03
C PRO A 161 -11.40 0.44 10.54
N PHE A 162 -12.11 1.39 11.12
CA PHE A 162 -11.95 1.74 12.55
C PHE A 162 -12.28 0.58 13.50
N ASP A 163 -13.23 -0.27 13.15
CA ASP A 163 -13.62 -1.45 13.93
C ASP A 163 -12.51 -2.51 14.01
N ARG A 164 -11.54 -2.49 13.10
CA ARG A 164 -10.37 -3.37 13.11
C ARG A 164 -9.15 -2.79 13.83
N LYS A 165 -9.26 -1.59 14.41
CA LYS A 165 -8.14 -0.90 15.06
C LYS A 165 -7.46 -1.75 16.15
N ASN A 166 -8.23 -2.35 17.04
CA ASN A 166 -7.68 -3.11 18.18
C ASN A 166 -6.97 -4.38 17.70
N GLU A 167 -7.49 -5.06 16.71
CA GLU A 167 -6.87 -6.22 16.06
C GLU A 167 -5.53 -5.83 15.44
N ALA A 168 -5.51 -4.75 14.64
CA ALA A 168 -4.29 -4.27 14.01
C ALA A 168 -3.21 -3.87 15.01
N ILE A 169 -3.58 -3.22 16.12
CA ILE A 169 -2.64 -2.86 17.20
C ILE A 169 -2.04 -4.11 17.84
N LEU A 170 -2.85 -5.15 18.09
CA LEU A 170 -2.38 -6.40 18.65
C LEU A 170 -1.37 -7.08 17.73
N ILE A 171 -1.74 -7.28 16.47
CA ILE A 171 -0.88 -7.89 15.45
C ILE A 171 0.41 -7.08 15.26
N ALA A 172 0.33 -5.74 15.23
CA ALA A 172 1.50 -4.88 15.14
C ALA A 172 2.50 -5.16 16.28
N LYS A 173 2.02 -5.20 17.51
CA LYS A 173 2.85 -5.48 18.71
C LYS A 173 3.48 -6.87 18.66
N GLU A 174 2.72 -7.90 18.26
CA GLU A 174 3.20 -9.28 18.13
C GLU A 174 4.32 -9.38 17.05
N ASN A 175 4.33 -8.50 16.07
CA ASN A 175 5.36 -8.44 15.03
C ASN A 175 6.45 -7.38 15.29
N GLY A 176 6.58 -6.88 16.51
CA GLY A 176 7.69 -5.99 16.91
C GLY A 176 7.48 -4.51 16.63
N PHE A 177 6.27 -4.09 16.24
CA PHE A 177 5.95 -2.68 16.01
C PHE A 177 5.49 -1.96 17.28
N TYR A 178 5.81 -0.67 17.34
CA TYR A 178 5.21 0.27 18.28
C TYR A 178 4.26 1.21 17.56
N VAL A 179 3.04 1.37 18.08
CA VAL A 179 2.08 2.32 17.51
C VAL A 179 2.52 3.74 17.87
N LYS A 180 2.89 4.51 16.84
CA LYS A 180 3.35 5.89 16.99
C LYS A 180 2.20 6.90 16.91
N ARG A 181 1.22 6.64 16.03
CA ARG A 181 0.12 7.57 15.73
C ARG A 181 -1.10 6.82 15.20
N ILE A 182 -2.31 7.24 15.58
CA ILE A 182 -3.59 6.72 15.08
C ILE A 182 -4.45 7.90 14.64
#